data_9a1a6902a89f6538332520e8f3a446a7
#
_entry.id   9a1a6902a89f6538332520e8f3a446a7
#
_cell.length_a   1.000
_cell.length_b   1.000
_cell.length_c   1.000
_cell.angle_alpha   90.00
_cell.angle_beta   90.00
_cell.angle_gamma   90.00
#
_symmetry.space_group_name_H-M   'P 1'
#
loop_
_entity.id
_entity.type
_entity.pdbx_description
1 polymer ?
#
loop_
_entity_poly.entity_id
_entity_poly.type
_entity_poly.pdbx_seq_one_letter_code
_entity_poly.pdbx_strand_id
1 'polypeptide(L)'
;MSKSINLALVGASGVVGSKIISIFEKKNIAINNFYPLGSSSVGNHVIFNDHKYQIEELATFDSSLADIAIFSAGSNVAKEYAESFVNNGTYVIDLSSEFRYEDDVPLVIPEINGNILSELNGPTLIANPNCSVSQLLVAIEPIHRNFKVDILNIATYQAVSGTGKEAVEELTNQIKHDKSDVNVYPKQIAFNVIPQCDIFLENDFTKEEMKVAWELSIIHI
;
A
#
# COMPACT_ATOMS: atom_id res chain seq x y z
N MET A 1 -13.94 20.53 -15.71
CA MET A 1 -13.91 20.56 -14.23
C MET A 1 -13.64 19.13 -13.78
N SER A 2 -12.57 18.88 -13.03
CA SER A 2 -12.37 17.54 -12.43
C SER A 2 -13.53 17.27 -11.47
N LYS A 3 -14.16 16.11 -11.62
CA LYS A 3 -15.22 15.68 -10.70
C LYS A 3 -14.57 15.51 -9.32
N SER A 4 -15.06 16.19 -8.30
CA SER A 4 -14.61 15.96 -6.92
C SER A 4 -15.13 14.61 -6.46
N ILE A 5 -14.35 13.88 -5.67
CA ILE A 5 -14.65 12.52 -5.20
C ILE A 5 -14.86 12.48 -3.70
N ASN A 6 -15.65 11.53 -3.24
CA ASN A 6 -15.75 11.15 -1.84
C ASN A 6 -14.74 10.02 -1.58
N LEU A 7 -13.79 10.24 -0.68
CA LEU A 7 -12.67 9.34 -0.43
C LEU A 7 -12.75 8.72 0.96
N ALA A 8 -12.74 7.40 1.03
CA ALA A 8 -12.45 6.66 2.25
C ALA A 8 -10.96 6.25 2.28
N LEU A 9 -10.28 6.45 3.41
CA LEU A 9 -8.91 6.04 3.63
C LEU A 9 -8.83 5.13 4.84
N VAL A 10 -8.75 3.82 4.59
CA VAL A 10 -8.61 2.79 5.63
C VAL A 10 -7.17 2.72 6.08
N GLY A 11 -6.93 2.86 7.38
CA GLY A 11 -5.57 2.96 7.94
C GLY A 11 -4.96 4.36 7.86
N ALA A 12 -5.79 5.40 7.93
CA ALA A 12 -5.41 6.80 7.77
C ALA A 12 -4.30 7.29 8.72
N SER A 13 -4.20 6.72 9.93
CA SER A 13 -3.17 7.07 10.94
C SER A 13 -1.85 6.31 10.75
N GLY A 14 -1.79 5.35 9.84
CA GLY A 14 -0.59 4.58 9.55
C GLY A 14 0.47 5.40 8.77
N VAL A 15 1.67 4.83 8.65
CA VAL A 15 2.78 5.45 7.89
C VAL A 15 2.35 5.72 6.43
N VAL A 16 1.74 4.73 5.78
CA VAL A 16 1.29 4.84 4.38
C VAL A 16 0.10 5.78 4.28
N GLY A 17 -0.91 5.65 5.16
CA GLY A 17 -2.09 6.52 5.18
C GLY A 17 -1.72 8.00 5.33
N SER A 18 -0.85 8.33 6.27
CA SER A 18 -0.33 9.70 6.45
C SER A 18 0.40 10.21 5.20
N LYS A 19 1.11 9.33 4.50
CA LYS A 19 1.81 9.70 3.25
C LYS A 19 0.84 9.95 2.11
N ILE A 20 -0.23 9.17 2.00
CA ILE A 20 -1.31 9.38 1.02
C ILE A 20 -1.96 10.76 1.23
N ILE A 21 -2.31 11.09 2.47
CA ILE A 21 -2.85 12.40 2.83
C ILE A 21 -1.93 13.52 2.33
N SER A 22 -0.64 13.47 2.67
CA SER A 22 0.36 14.45 2.26
C SER A 22 0.51 14.57 0.74
N ILE A 23 0.40 13.45 0.00
CA ILE A 23 0.48 13.45 -1.47
C ILE A 23 -0.78 14.11 -2.06
N PHE A 24 -1.95 13.84 -1.52
CA PHE A 24 -3.20 14.40 -2.00
C PHE A 24 -3.23 15.91 -1.80
N GLU A 25 -2.78 16.41 -0.64
CA GLU A 25 -2.60 17.84 -0.39
C GLU A 25 -1.62 18.47 -1.40
N LYS A 26 -0.43 17.89 -1.53
CA LYS A 26 0.61 18.38 -2.46
C LYS A 26 0.15 18.39 -3.92
N LYS A 27 -0.67 17.43 -4.33
CA LYS A 27 -1.20 17.31 -5.68
C LYS A 27 -2.51 18.09 -5.88
N ASN A 28 -3.04 18.71 -4.84
CA ASN A 28 -4.34 19.39 -4.86
C ASN A 28 -5.47 18.51 -5.42
N ILE A 29 -5.52 17.25 -4.99
CA ILE A 29 -6.58 16.32 -5.42
C ILE A 29 -7.93 16.83 -4.87
N ALA A 30 -8.90 17.00 -5.75
CA ALA A 30 -10.22 17.52 -5.38
C ALA A 30 -11.05 16.45 -4.66
N ILE A 31 -11.01 16.47 -3.33
CA ILE A 31 -11.82 15.62 -2.45
C ILE A 31 -13.01 16.44 -1.96
N ASN A 32 -14.22 15.90 -2.11
CA ASN A 32 -15.46 16.49 -1.63
C ASN A 32 -15.70 16.13 -0.16
N ASN A 33 -15.74 14.84 0.14
CA ASN A 33 -15.81 14.34 1.51
C ASN A 33 -14.62 13.40 1.75
N PHE A 34 -14.00 13.51 2.92
CA PHE A 34 -12.89 12.67 3.35
C PHE A 34 -13.28 11.87 4.59
N TYR A 35 -13.23 10.56 4.49
CA TYR A 35 -13.55 9.60 5.54
C TYR A 35 -12.29 8.83 5.97
N PRO A 36 -11.56 9.30 6.98
CA PRO A 36 -10.47 8.52 7.54
C PRO A 36 -11.02 7.39 8.41
N LEU A 37 -10.69 6.16 8.07
CA LEU A 37 -11.21 4.96 8.72
C LEU A 37 -10.11 4.16 9.42
N GLY A 38 -10.48 3.48 10.49
CA GLY A 38 -9.60 2.60 11.24
C GLY A 38 -10.37 1.70 12.19
N SER A 39 -9.66 0.83 12.92
CA SER A 39 -10.20 0.01 14.02
C SER A 39 -9.53 0.38 15.34
N SER A 40 -8.22 0.19 15.46
CA SER A 40 -7.45 0.50 16.68
C SER A 40 -7.21 1.99 16.93
N SER A 41 -7.41 2.84 15.94
CA SER A 41 -7.17 4.29 15.99
C SER A 41 -8.44 5.14 16.02
N VAL A 42 -9.61 4.53 16.20
CA VAL A 42 -10.91 5.22 16.29
C VAL A 42 -10.88 6.31 17.36
N GLY A 43 -11.47 7.46 17.04
CA GLY A 43 -11.48 8.62 17.90
C GLY A 43 -10.23 9.50 17.83
N ASN A 44 -9.11 8.99 17.32
CA ASN A 44 -7.94 9.80 16.98
C ASN A 44 -8.27 10.71 15.79
N HIS A 45 -7.33 11.59 15.45
CA HIS A 45 -7.57 12.57 14.40
C HIS A 45 -6.43 12.55 13.38
N VAL A 46 -6.78 12.85 12.15
CA VAL A 46 -5.85 13.20 11.07
C VAL A 46 -6.16 14.62 10.57
N ILE A 47 -5.17 15.25 9.95
CA ILE A 47 -5.34 16.58 9.33
C ILE A 47 -5.28 16.37 7.83
N PHE A 48 -6.21 16.97 7.11
CA PHE A 48 -6.24 17.02 5.65
C PHE A 48 -6.74 18.40 5.21
N ASN A 49 -5.95 19.10 4.39
CA ASN A 49 -6.21 20.47 3.94
C ASN A 49 -6.53 21.42 5.11
N ASP A 50 -5.72 21.41 6.16
CA ASP A 50 -5.87 22.21 7.39
C ASP A 50 -7.14 21.92 8.21
N HIS A 51 -7.95 20.95 7.83
CA HIS A 51 -9.11 20.51 8.56
C HIS A 51 -8.81 19.24 9.38
N LYS A 52 -9.36 19.21 10.59
CA LYS A 52 -9.19 18.09 11.50
C LYS A 52 -10.37 17.12 11.33
N TYR A 53 -10.05 15.87 10.96
CA TYR A 53 -11.01 14.79 10.78
C TYR A 53 -10.81 13.74 11.87
N GLN A 54 -11.89 13.31 12.49
CA GLN A 54 -11.87 12.21 13.43
C GLN A 54 -11.85 10.88 12.65
N ILE A 55 -11.03 9.92 13.10
CA ILE A 55 -11.00 8.58 12.52
C ILE A 55 -12.26 7.85 12.99
N GLU A 56 -13.04 7.37 12.01
CA GLU A 56 -14.26 6.62 12.22
C GLU A 56 -14.01 5.11 12.26
N GLU A 57 -14.95 4.38 12.85
CA GLU A 57 -14.89 2.92 12.94
C GLU A 57 -15.19 2.29 11.58
N LEU A 58 -14.23 1.52 11.05
CA LEU A 58 -14.35 0.84 9.76
C LEU A 58 -15.53 -0.14 9.72
N ALA A 59 -15.72 -0.91 10.81
CA ALA A 59 -16.74 -1.96 10.86
C ALA A 59 -18.19 -1.45 10.77
N THR A 60 -18.41 -0.19 11.09
CA THR A 60 -19.74 0.42 11.08
C THR A 60 -19.93 1.49 10.00
N PHE A 61 -18.89 1.74 9.22
CA PHE A 61 -18.93 2.77 8.18
C PHE A 61 -19.82 2.34 7.00
N ASP A 62 -20.67 3.23 6.56
CA ASP A 62 -21.46 3.04 5.33
C ASP A 62 -20.58 3.32 4.10
N SER A 63 -20.06 2.25 3.50
CA SER A 63 -19.16 2.35 2.36
C SER A 63 -19.79 2.97 1.11
N SER A 64 -21.12 2.99 0.99
CA SER A 64 -21.80 3.63 -0.14
C SER A 64 -21.63 5.16 -0.19
N LEU A 65 -21.13 5.77 0.88
CA LEU A 65 -20.81 7.19 0.96
C LEU A 65 -19.53 7.57 0.19
N ALA A 66 -18.68 6.59 -0.12
CA ALA A 66 -17.40 6.81 -0.79
C ALA A 66 -17.45 6.41 -2.27
N ASP A 67 -16.91 7.25 -3.15
CA ASP A 67 -16.70 6.89 -4.56
C ASP A 67 -15.46 5.98 -4.68
N ILE A 68 -14.42 6.25 -3.88
CA ILE A 68 -13.16 5.49 -3.86
C ILE A 68 -12.77 5.21 -2.40
N ALA A 69 -12.31 4.00 -2.15
CA ALA A 69 -11.68 3.60 -0.90
C ALA A 69 -10.24 3.14 -1.13
N ILE A 70 -9.31 3.63 -0.32
CA ILE A 70 -7.91 3.18 -0.34
C ILE A 70 -7.65 2.40 0.94
N PHE A 71 -7.24 1.13 0.80
CA PHE A 71 -6.92 0.24 1.89
C PHE A 71 -5.42 0.22 2.16
N SER A 72 -4.99 0.74 3.31
CA SER A 72 -3.60 0.81 3.75
C SER A 72 -3.38 0.22 5.15
N ALA A 73 -4.28 -0.65 5.60
CA ALA A 73 -4.29 -1.24 6.95
C ALA A 73 -3.84 -2.72 6.99
N GLY A 74 -3.27 -3.23 5.89
CA GLY A 74 -2.75 -4.59 5.79
C GLY A 74 -3.77 -5.63 5.30
N SER A 75 -3.26 -6.84 5.01
CA SER A 75 -4.01 -7.91 4.32
C SER A 75 -5.25 -8.38 5.08
N ASN A 76 -5.19 -8.53 6.40
CA ASN A 76 -6.34 -9.00 7.16
C ASN A 76 -7.54 -8.04 7.06
N VAL A 77 -7.28 -6.73 7.12
CA VAL A 77 -8.32 -5.71 6.98
C VAL A 77 -8.85 -5.66 5.55
N ALA A 78 -7.98 -5.75 4.56
CA ALA A 78 -8.39 -5.79 3.16
C ALA A 78 -9.27 -7.02 2.89
N LYS A 79 -8.87 -8.20 3.34
CA LYS A 79 -9.63 -9.45 3.22
C LYS A 79 -11.03 -9.35 3.83
N GLU A 80 -11.15 -8.72 4.99
CA GLU A 80 -12.40 -8.65 5.73
C GLU A 80 -13.40 -7.65 5.12
N TYR A 81 -12.91 -6.52 4.58
CA TYR A 81 -13.79 -5.41 4.24
C TYR A 81 -13.81 -5.01 2.75
N ALA A 82 -12.74 -5.25 1.97
CA ALA A 82 -12.61 -4.66 0.65
C ALA A 82 -13.74 -5.04 -0.31
N GLU A 83 -14.14 -6.31 -0.35
CA GLU A 83 -15.23 -6.78 -1.20
C GLU A 83 -16.57 -6.14 -0.85
N SER A 84 -16.83 -5.89 0.44
CA SER A 84 -18.07 -5.24 0.88
C SER A 84 -18.20 -3.81 0.36
N PHE A 85 -17.07 -3.08 0.26
CA PHE A 85 -17.03 -1.75 -0.34
C PHE A 85 -17.36 -1.81 -1.83
N VAL A 86 -16.77 -2.75 -2.57
CA VAL A 86 -17.08 -2.94 -4.00
C VAL A 86 -18.57 -3.27 -4.20
N ASN A 87 -19.11 -4.18 -3.40
CA ASN A 87 -20.53 -4.57 -3.47
C ASN A 87 -21.47 -3.41 -3.17
N ASN A 88 -21.05 -2.41 -2.40
CA ASN A 88 -21.81 -1.21 -2.10
C ASN A 88 -21.57 -0.05 -3.07
N GLY A 89 -20.83 -0.29 -4.17
CA GLY A 89 -20.67 0.68 -5.25
C GLY A 89 -19.41 1.55 -5.17
N THR A 90 -18.44 1.19 -4.32
CA THR A 90 -17.18 1.92 -4.14
C THR A 90 -16.05 1.26 -4.92
N TYR A 91 -15.25 2.03 -5.66
CA TYR A 91 -13.97 1.54 -6.19
C TYR A 91 -12.97 1.35 -5.06
N VAL A 92 -12.31 0.21 -5.01
CA VAL A 92 -11.34 -0.11 -3.96
C VAL A 92 -9.93 -0.19 -4.56
N ILE A 93 -8.98 0.50 -3.93
CA ILE A 93 -7.54 0.36 -4.21
C ILE A 93 -6.90 -0.28 -2.99
N ASP A 94 -6.50 -1.54 -3.12
CA ASP A 94 -5.82 -2.26 -2.03
C ASP A 94 -4.30 -2.17 -2.15
N LEU A 95 -3.66 -1.64 -1.12
CA LEU A 95 -2.20 -1.53 -1.03
C LEU A 95 -1.56 -2.74 -0.35
N SER A 96 -2.36 -3.66 0.16
CA SER A 96 -1.87 -4.89 0.79
C SER A 96 -1.45 -5.94 -0.26
N SER A 97 -1.04 -7.10 0.19
CA SER A 97 -0.73 -8.23 -0.70
C SER A 97 -1.89 -9.22 -0.85
N GLU A 98 -3.07 -8.93 -0.30
CA GLU A 98 -4.16 -9.91 -0.21
C GLU A 98 -4.65 -10.34 -1.58
N PHE A 99 -4.90 -9.39 -2.45
CA PHE A 99 -5.59 -9.63 -3.73
C PHE A 99 -4.68 -9.61 -4.96
N ARG A 100 -3.36 -9.51 -4.79
CA ARG A 100 -2.41 -9.34 -5.93
C ARG A 100 -2.33 -10.53 -6.87
N TYR A 101 -2.71 -11.70 -6.39
CA TYR A 101 -2.59 -12.97 -7.12
C TYR A 101 -3.94 -13.60 -7.44
N GLU A 102 -5.02 -12.85 -7.28
CA GLU A 102 -6.36 -13.28 -7.68
C GLU A 102 -6.55 -12.96 -9.17
N ASP A 103 -6.96 -13.94 -9.96
CA ASP A 103 -7.04 -13.85 -11.42
C ASP A 103 -8.03 -12.78 -11.92
N ASP A 104 -9.06 -12.48 -11.14
CA ASP A 104 -10.11 -11.51 -11.43
C ASP A 104 -9.84 -10.11 -10.85
N VAL A 105 -8.76 -9.92 -10.11
CA VAL A 105 -8.36 -8.64 -9.56
C VAL A 105 -7.20 -8.02 -10.35
N PRO A 106 -7.42 -6.88 -11.02
CA PRO A 106 -6.37 -6.24 -11.79
C PRO A 106 -5.24 -5.72 -10.87
N LEU A 107 -4.01 -6.15 -11.16
CA LEU A 107 -2.79 -5.66 -10.54
C LEU A 107 -2.24 -4.49 -11.37
N VAL A 108 -2.25 -3.26 -10.83
CA VAL A 108 -2.09 -2.04 -11.65
C VAL A 108 -0.93 -1.17 -11.18
N ILE A 109 -0.09 -0.80 -12.14
CA ILE A 109 0.80 0.36 -12.09
C ILE A 109 0.32 1.34 -13.19
N PRO A 110 -0.25 2.50 -12.84
CA PRO A 110 -0.89 3.39 -13.81
C PRO A 110 -0.02 3.79 -14.99
N GLU A 111 1.28 3.97 -14.76
CA GLU A 111 2.26 4.34 -15.79
C GLU A 111 2.56 3.21 -16.79
N ILE A 112 2.22 1.97 -16.48
CA ILE A 112 2.57 0.79 -17.26
C ILE A 112 1.33 0.18 -17.93
N ASN A 113 0.36 -0.22 -17.12
CA ASN A 113 -0.84 -0.92 -17.53
C ASN A 113 -2.13 -0.20 -17.13
N GLY A 114 -2.07 1.10 -16.86
CA GLY A 114 -3.23 1.90 -16.44
C GLY A 114 -4.37 1.97 -17.46
N ASN A 115 -4.13 1.60 -18.73
CA ASN A 115 -5.16 1.49 -19.75
C ASN A 115 -6.28 0.51 -19.36
N ILE A 116 -5.98 -0.55 -18.61
CA ILE A 116 -6.99 -1.53 -18.16
C ILE A 116 -8.07 -0.89 -17.27
N LEU A 117 -7.75 0.23 -16.60
CA LEU A 117 -8.73 0.95 -15.78
C LEU A 117 -9.89 1.52 -16.62
N SER A 118 -9.66 1.80 -17.91
CA SER A 118 -10.71 2.27 -18.82
C SER A 118 -11.67 1.16 -19.28
N GLU A 119 -11.33 -0.09 -19.05
CA GLU A 119 -12.10 -1.27 -19.40
C GLU A 119 -13.01 -1.74 -18.27
N LEU A 120 -12.87 -1.14 -17.07
CA LEU A 120 -13.67 -1.50 -15.91
C LEU A 120 -15.14 -1.09 -16.09
N ASN A 121 -16.04 -2.03 -15.85
CA ASN A 121 -17.49 -1.84 -16.02
C ASN A 121 -18.21 -1.53 -14.70
N GLY A 122 -17.65 -0.67 -13.87
CA GLY A 122 -18.20 -0.27 -12.58
C GLY A 122 -17.23 -0.47 -11.42
N PRO A 123 -17.69 -0.31 -10.19
CA PRO A 123 -16.89 -0.47 -8.99
C PRO A 123 -16.15 -1.79 -8.97
N THR A 124 -14.86 -1.74 -8.72
CA THR A 124 -13.95 -2.87 -8.83
C THR A 124 -12.87 -2.75 -7.77
N LEU A 125 -12.39 -3.87 -7.28
CA LEU A 125 -11.19 -3.97 -6.47
C LEU A 125 -9.96 -3.95 -7.39
N ILE A 126 -8.99 -3.09 -7.08
CA ILE A 126 -7.75 -2.91 -7.81
C ILE A 126 -6.61 -3.16 -6.84
N ALA A 127 -5.75 -4.12 -7.15
CA ALA A 127 -4.56 -4.39 -6.36
C ALA A 127 -3.40 -3.48 -6.79
N ASN A 128 -2.70 -2.94 -5.79
CA ASN A 128 -1.46 -2.20 -5.99
C ASN A 128 -0.27 -3.14 -5.76
N PRO A 129 0.73 -3.18 -6.65
CA PRO A 129 1.91 -4.02 -6.51
C PRO A 129 2.74 -3.72 -5.27
N ASN A 130 3.68 -4.62 -4.98
CA ASN A 130 4.70 -4.43 -3.96
C ASN A 130 5.47 -3.11 -4.19
N CYS A 131 5.87 -2.46 -3.10
CA CYS A 131 6.53 -1.16 -3.14
C CYS A 131 7.86 -1.19 -3.92
N SER A 132 8.63 -2.28 -3.80
CA SER A 132 9.88 -2.48 -4.54
C SER A 132 9.60 -2.71 -6.04
N VAL A 133 8.55 -3.48 -6.35
CA VAL A 133 8.12 -3.76 -7.73
C VAL A 133 7.65 -2.49 -8.43
N SER A 134 6.81 -1.70 -7.80
CA SER A 134 6.30 -0.45 -8.40
C SER A 134 7.42 0.49 -8.82
N GLN A 135 8.42 0.68 -7.96
CA GLN A 135 9.59 1.52 -8.28
C GLN A 135 10.44 0.94 -9.39
N LEU A 136 10.71 -0.37 -9.33
CA LEU A 136 11.52 -1.09 -10.30
C LEU A 136 10.87 -1.02 -11.68
N LEU A 137 9.59 -1.38 -11.79
CA LEU A 137 8.91 -1.49 -13.06
C LEU A 137 8.73 -0.14 -13.76
N VAL A 138 8.42 0.93 -13.02
CA VAL A 138 8.38 2.27 -13.60
C VAL A 138 9.74 2.69 -14.19
N ALA A 139 10.83 2.26 -13.56
CA ALA A 139 12.19 2.58 -14.05
C ALA A 139 12.60 1.73 -15.27
N ILE A 140 12.24 0.43 -15.31
CA ILE A 140 12.73 -0.47 -16.35
C ILE A 140 11.78 -0.64 -17.54
N GLU A 141 10.49 -0.34 -17.39
CA GLU A 141 9.51 -0.50 -18.47
C GLU A 141 9.91 0.23 -19.76
N PRO A 142 10.35 1.50 -19.76
CA PRO A 142 10.81 2.17 -20.97
C PRO A 142 12.00 1.47 -21.63
N ILE A 143 12.87 0.83 -20.84
CA ILE A 143 14.01 0.04 -21.33
C ILE A 143 13.50 -1.27 -21.94
N HIS A 144 12.61 -1.97 -21.22
CA HIS A 144 12.02 -3.22 -21.68
C HIS A 144 11.26 -3.04 -22.99
N ARG A 145 10.46 -2.00 -23.11
CA ARG A 145 9.67 -1.68 -24.31
C ARG A 145 10.55 -1.49 -25.54
N ASN A 146 11.72 -0.86 -25.39
CA ASN A 146 12.60 -0.56 -26.53
C ASN A 146 13.64 -1.64 -26.82
N PHE A 147 14.16 -2.32 -25.79
CA PHE A 147 15.34 -3.20 -25.93
C PHE A 147 15.08 -4.65 -25.51
N LYS A 148 13.92 -4.94 -24.88
CA LYS A 148 13.59 -6.26 -24.34
C LYS A 148 14.58 -6.70 -23.27
N VAL A 149 14.25 -6.44 -22.03
CA VAL A 149 15.02 -6.97 -20.87
C VAL A 149 14.83 -8.48 -20.81
N ASP A 150 15.91 -9.20 -20.74
CA ASP A 150 15.98 -10.67 -20.75
C ASP A 150 16.35 -11.22 -19.36
N ILE A 151 17.21 -10.50 -18.64
CA ILE A 151 17.67 -10.89 -17.31
C ILE A 151 17.64 -9.67 -16.39
N LEU A 152 17.12 -9.85 -15.17
CA LEU A 152 17.17 -8.88 -14.08
C LEU A 152 17.91 -9.45 -12.87
N ASN A 153 18.95 -8.74 -12.43
CA ASN A 153 19.59 -8.98 -11.15
C ASN A 153 19.22 -7.81 -10.23
N ILE A 154 18.48 -8.10 -9.15
CA ILE A 154 17.91 -7.09 -8.29
C ILE A 154 18.51 -7.19 -6.89
N ALA A 155 19.01 -6.07 -6.39
CA ALA A 155 19.43 -5.93 -5.00
C ALA A 155 18.73 -4.70 -4.41
N THR A 156 18.08 -4.86 -3.26
CA THR A 156 17.34 -3.78 -2.60
C THR A 156 17.91 -3.46 -1.23
N TYR A 157 17.85 -2.18 -0.86
CA TYR A 157 18.08 -1.71 0.50
C TYR A 157 16.79 -1.05 0.98
N GLN A 158 16.06 -1.75 1.86
CA GLN A 158 14.72 -1.34 2.25
C GLN A 158 14.72 -0.71 3.65
N ALA A 159 13.97 0.40 3.78
CA ALA A 159 13.81 1.07 5.05
C ALA A 159 12.82 0.32 5.97
N VAL A 160 13.00 0.45 7.28
CA VAL A 160 12.12 -0.15 8.29
C VAL A 160 10.66 0.31 8.17
N SER A 161 10.40 1.45 7.56
CA SER A 161 9.04 1.97 7.35
C SER A 161 8.15 1.06 6.49
N GLY A 162 8.75 0.19 5.67
CA GLY A 162 8.03 -0.83 4.90
C GLY A 162 7.39 -1.91 5.79
N THR A 163 7.98 -2.18 6.96
CA THR A 163 7.43 -3.12 7.95
C THR A 163 6.32 -2.48 8.80
N GLY A 164 6.26 -1.15 8.85
CA GLY A 164 5.19 -0.43 9.54
C GLY A 164 5.68 0.43 10.71
N LYS A 165 4.70 0.94 11.46
CA LYS A 165 4.94 1.92 12.55
C LYS A 165 5.80 1.34 13.66
N GLU A 166 5.54 0.11 14.08
CA GLU A 166 6.26 -0.56 15.16
C GLU A 166 7.75 -0.71 14.86
N ALA A 167 8.11 -1.00 13.59
CA ALA A 167 9.50 -1.08 13.15
C ALA A 167 10.22 0.28 13.21
N VAL A 168 9.51 1.36 12.85
CA VAL A 168 10.03 2.73 12.96
C VAL A 168 10.23 3.13 14.43
N GLU A 169 9.31 2.75 15.31
CA GLU A 169 9.40 2.97 16.73
C GLU A 169 10.57 2.18 17.35
N GLU A 170 10.73 0.90 16.99
CA GLU A 170 11.84 0.07 17.42
C GLU A 170 13.19 0.70 17.02
N LEU A 171 13.37 1.06 15.74
CA LEU A 171 14.58 1.75 15.29
C LEU A 171 14.83 3.04 16.08
N THR A 172 13.79 3.84 16.27
CA THR A 172 13.91 5.13 16.96
C THR A 172 14.31 4.94 18.43
N ASN A 173 13.75 3.94 19.10
CA ASN A 173 14.07 3.61 20.49
C ASN A 173 15.49 3.07 20.62
N GLN A 174 15.92 2.21 19.70
CA GLN A 174 17.30 1.69 19.67
C GLN A 174 18.34 2.80 19.44
N ILE A 175 18.02 3.84 18.68
CA ILE A 175 18.91 5.01 18.49
C ILE A 175 18.97 5.88 19.76
N LYS A 176 17.85 6.06 20.46
CA LYS A 176 17.76 6.94 21.62
C LYS A 176 18.27 6.32 22.92
N HIS A 177 18.15 5.02 23.05
CA HIS A 177 18.42 4.27 24.27
C HIS A 177 19.41 3.14 23.97
N ASP A 178 20.49 3.07 24.71
CA ASP A 178 21.57 2.07 24.58
C ASP A 178 21.13 0.61 24.85
N LYS A 179 19.86 0.39 25.21
CA LYS A 179 19.23 -0.92 25.37
C LYS A 179 18.22 -1.15 24.28
N SER A 180 18.54 -2.07 23.41
CA SER A 180 17.71 -2.44 22.28
C SER A 180 16.70 -3.53 22.64
N ASP A 181 15.45 -3.15 22.82
CA ASP A 181 14.38 -4.12 22.69
C ASP A 181 14.31 -4.54 21.21
N VAL A 182 14.35 -5.84 20.97
CA VAL A 182 14.30 -6.47 19.66
C VAL A 182 12.97 -7.24 19.61
N ASN A 183 11.95 -6.61 19.06
CA ASN A 183 10.57 -7.15 19.03
C ASN A 183 10.06 -7.40 17.62
N VAL A 184 10.44 -6.54 16.67
CA VAL A 184 9.98 -6.60 15.28
C VAL A 184 10.98 -7.34 14.40
N TYR A 185 12.26 -7.06 14.59
CA TYR A 185 13.33 -7.68 13.84
C TYR A 185 14.03 -8.80 14.66
N PRO A 186 14.67 -9.77 14.00
CA PRO A 186 15.39 -10.84 14.71
C PRO A 186 16.68 -10.36 15.37
N LYS A 187 17.17 -9.16 15.07
CA LYS A 187 18.37 -8.52 15.58
C LYS A 187 18.15 -7.01 15.66
N GLN A 188 19.02 -6.34 16.44
CA GLN A 188 19.06 -4.87 16.46
C GLN A 188 19.19 -4.34 15.03
N ILE A 189 18.30 -3.41 14.67
CA ILE A 189 18.29 -2.78 13.33
C ILE A 189 19.04 -1.44 13.32
N ALA A 190 19.12 -0.73 14.44
CA ALA A 190 19.89 0.51 14.50
C ALA A 190 21.37 0.26 14.18
N PHE A 191 21.91 1.04 13.24
CA PHE A 191 23.30 0.93 12.76
C PHE A 191 23.66 -0.45 12.19
N ASN A 192 22.68 -1.16 11.63
CA ASN A 192 22.83 -2.51 11.12
C ASN A 192 22.14 -2.67 9.76
N VAL A 193 22.48 -3.76 9.08
CA VAL A 193 21.80 -4.27 7.87
C VAL A 193 21.45 -5.74 8.12
N ILE A 194 20.17 -6.06 8.03
CA ILE A 194 19.68 -7.43 8.13
C ILE A 194 19.51 -7.96 6.71
N PRO A 195 20.25 -9.01 6.28
CA PRO A 195 20.19 -9.53 4.92
C PRO A 195 18.97 -10.43 4.70
N GLN A 196 17.81 -9.93 5.11
CA GLN A 196 16.52 -10.61 5.03
C GLN A 196 15.41 -9.58 5.06
N CYS A 197 14.44 -9.72 4.16
CA CYS A 197 13.19 -8.97 4.19
C CYS A 197 12.02 -9.96 4.09
N ASP A 198 11.07 -9.88 5.05
CA ASP A 198 9.96 -10.83 5.20
C ASP A 198 10.45 -12.24 5.64
N ILE A 199 9.56 -13.22 5.67
CA ILE A 199 9.82 -14.60 6.10
C ILE A 199 10.40 -15.44 4.97
N PHE A 200 11.19 -16.47 5.31
CA PHE A 200 11.62 -17.48 4.34
C PHE A 200 10.48 -18.44 3.99
N LEU A 201 10.41 -18.79 2.73
CA LEU A 201 9.52 -19.80 2.18
C LEU A 201 10.25 -21.15 2.07
N GLU A 202 9.52 -22.22 1.72
CA GLU A 202 10.08 -23.58 1.57
C GLU A 202 11.14 -23.71 0.47
N ASN A 203 11.21 -22.77 -0.45
CA ASN A 203 12.17 -22.70 -1.54
C ASN A 203 13.45 -21.90 -1.21
N ASP A 204 13.66 -21.59 0.06
CA ASP A 204 14.79 -20.83 0.60
C ASP A 204 14.84 -19.33 0.17
N PHE A 205 13.85 -18.86 -0.58
CA PHE A 205 13.67 -17.43 -0.86
C PHE A 205 12.79 -16.78 0.20
N THR A 206 12.99 -15.50 0.43
CA THR A 206 12.05 -14.74 1.25
C THR A 206 10.75 -14.47 0.48
N LYS A 207 9.67 -14.28 1.21
CA LYS A 207 8.38 -13.89 0.61
C LYS A 207 8.49 -12.59 -0.16
N GLU A 208 9.33 -11.65 0.30
CA GLU A 208 9.57 -10.38 -0.40
C GLU A 208 10.27 -10.59 -1.75
N GLU A 209 11.26 -11.47 -1.84
CA GLU A 209 11.91 -11.83 -3.10
C GLU A 209 10.91 -12.47 -4.07
N MET A 210 10.06 -13.36 -3.57
CA MET A 210 9.06 -14.01 -4.41
C MET A 210 7.99 -13.05 -4.90
N LYS A 211 7.55 -12.08 -4.09
CA LYS A 211 6.66 -11.00 -4.54
C LYS A 211 7.24 -10.26 -5.74
N VAL A 212 8.53 -9.93 -5.69
CA VAL A 212 9.20 -9.28 -6.82
C VAL A 212 9.15 -10.17 -8.07
N ALA A 213 9.50 -11.44 -7.95
CA ALA A 213 9.48 -12.37 -9.08
C ALA A 213 8.06 -12.55 -9.67
N TRP A 214 7.05 -12.73 -8.83
CA TRP A 214 5.67 -12.97 -9.28
C TRP A 214 5.04 -11.73 -9.94
N GLU A 215 5.30 -10.56 -9.39
CA GLU A 215 4.69 -9.31 -9.84
C GLU A 215 5.40 -8.69 -11.08
N LEU A 216 6.55 -9.22 -11.50
CA LEU A 216 7.18 -8.88 -12.79
C LEU A 216 6.29 -9.24 -13.99
N SER A 217 5.34 -10.15 -13.81
CA SER A 217 4.32 -10.48 -14.82
C SER A 217 3.53 -9.25 -15.34
N ILE A 218 3.48 -8.15 -14.59
CA ILE A 218 2.86 -6.88 -15.03
C ILE A 218 3.46 -6.36 -16.35
N ILE A 219 4.73 -6.62 -16.61
CA ILE A 219 5.41 -6.27 -17.86
C ILE A 219 5.78 -7.51 -18.69
N HIS A 220 5.18 -8.65 -18.38
CA HIS A 220 5.39 -9.90 -19.12
C HIS A 220 6.85 -10.41 -19.13
N ILE A 221 7.57 -10.28 -18.01
CA ILE A 221 8.89 -10.88 -17.74
C ILE A 221 8.75 -11.99 -16.71
#